data_e6ad75ad1690a924f5dd44da257b3d26
#
_entry.id   e6ad75ad1690a924f5dd44da257b3d26
#
_cell.length_a   1.000
_cell.length_b   1.000
_cell.length_c   1.000
_cell.angle_alpha   90.00
_cell.angle_beta   90.00
_cell.angle_gamma   90.00
#
_symmetry.space_group_name_H-M   'P 1'
#
loop_
_entity.id
_entity.type
_entity.pdbx_description
1 polymer ?
#
loop_
_entity_poly.entity_id
_entity_poly.type
_entity_poly.pdbx_seq_one_letter_code
_entity_poly.pdbx_strand_id
1 'polypeptide(L)'
;MAKLISVFLISLFCQFFLFEPTALSANTFKLGSISVEGNYRLSDEAILNYSRLKSNATTSSEDLNIAYNKVLNTGLFKNIVFKQDGRNLIISVQEYPTINEIFFEGNQKFTDEKLASFIAIKSNLVFNPVSLEEDLTALQTVYRNSGRFSARVQPKVINLSNNRVDLIFEIYEGGVVEIEKINFVGNREFSDGRLRRVLSSKQAGLLRKIIMRDTLIEEKISLDKRLLVDFYRSRGFADFKINDVNTELSEEKDGFFVTYNISEGPKFAVGEVNLRSKVKEVLSSDFKNYITLTTGETYSPALVQHVVTKLEDQLQARGFEFIRVRPEVTRNINTLTLDVDLVFEEGDRLFIERIDISGNVATLDRVLRRQFFIVEGDPFNPREIKAASDRIRALGLFTDTSVTTRPGSTNSQVIIDARVTEIPTGSLTFGAGYSSHAGLGALVEYGERNFLGRGQSLSFAIKTGKDDQLYELSFFEPMFLRNDLGFGLNLSIKDTKQQNASYDTGNVQ
;
A
#
# COMPACT_ATOMS: atom_id res chain seq x y z
N MET A 1 11.70 -0.96 79.80
CA MET A 1 11.88 -0.02 78.63
C MET A 1 10.96 -0.28 77.51
N ALA A 2 10.43 -1.46 77.23
CA ALA A 2 9.55 -1.73 76.04
C ALA A 2 8.11 -1.21 76.20
N LYS A 3 7.58 -0.90 77.35
CA LYS A 3 6.21 -0.37 77.55
C LYS A 3 6.10 1.16 77.41
N LEU A 4 7.19 1.92 77.50
CA LEU A 4 7.18 3.37 77.32
C LEU A 4 7.29 3.78 75.83
N ILE A 5 7.89 2.94 74.99
CA ILE A 5 8.04 3.20 73.53
C ILE A 5 6.70 2.97 72.80
N SER A 6 5.87 2.03 73.30
CA SER A 6 4.56 1.73 72.75
C SER A 6 3.53 2.87 72.93
N VAL A 7 3.59 3.58 74.05
CA VAL A 7 2.65 4.73 74.29
C VAL A 7 3.05 5.98 73.51
N PHE A 8 4.37 6.15 73.29
CA PHE A 8 4.83 7.32 72.43
C PHE A 8 4.56 7.15 70.98
N LEU A 9 4.59 5.91 70.47
CA LEU A 9 4.25 5.60 69.08
C LEU A 9 2.72 5.71 68.74
N ILE A 10 1.85 5.38 69.71
CA ILE A 10 0.41 5.51 69.63
C ILE A 10 -0.01 6.99 69.71
N SER A 11 0.68 7.81 70.49
CA SER A 11 0.45 9.26 70.60
C SER A 11 0.90 10.00 69.31
N LEU A 12 1.96 9.54 68.65
CA LEU A 12 2.43 10.14 67.38
C LEU A 12 1.58 9.71 66.17
N PHE A 13 0.94 8.52 66.25
CA PHE A 13 0.04 8.04 65.17
C PHE A 13 -1.34 8.69 65.24
N CYS A 14 -1.81 9.15 66.43
CA CYS A 14 -3.06 9.90 66.55
C CYS A 14 -2.94 11.37 66.18
N GLN A 15 -1.74 11.96 66.12
CA GLN A 15 -1.56 13.34 65.66
C GLN A 15 -1.46 13.47 64.13
N PHE A 16 -1.26 12.34 63.40
CA PHE A 16 -1.19 12.36 61.95
C PHE A 16 -2.54 12.17 61.22
N PHE A 17 -3.64 11.91 61.96
CA PHE A 17 -4.97 11.69 61.42
C PHE A 17 -5.94 12.86 61.53
N LEU A 18 -5.46 14.04 61.99
CA LEU A 18 -6.28 15.26 62.06
C LEU A 18 -5.79 16.34 61.07
N PHE A 19 -5.20 15.92 59.93
CA PHE A 19 -5.20 16.79 58.78
C PHE A 19 -6.54 16.58 58.05
N GLU A 20 -7.56 17.28 58.46
CA GLU A 20 -8.71 17.51 57.61
C GLU A 20 -8.16 18.12 56.30
N PRO A 21 -8.43 17.52 55.11
CA PRO A 21 -8.15 18.23 53.90
C PRO A 21 -9.00 19.48 53.95
N THR A 22 -8.37 20.64 54.11
CA THR A 22 -9.04 21.92 53.83
C THR A 22 -9.48 21.82 52.41
N ALA A 23 -10.76 21.47 52.20
CA ALA A 23 -11.40 21.64 50.91
C ALA A 23 -11.13 23.10 50.54
N LEU A 24 -10.32 23.34 49.50
CA LEU A 24 -10.23 24.65 48.87
C LEU A 24 -11.68 24.99 48.53
N SER A 25 -12.28 25.91 49.32
CA SER A 25 -13.62 26.41 49.08
C SER A 25 -13.52 27.08 47.71
N ALA A 26 -13.97 26.37 46.68
CA ALA A 26 -14.11 26.99 45.38
C ALA A 26 -15.02 28.22 45.57
N ASN A 27 -14.48 29.41 45.30
CA ASN A 27 -15.24 30.63 45.37
C ASN A 27 -16.36 30.53 44.31
N THR A 28 -17.52 30.05 44.79
CA THR A 28 -18.71 29.95 43.93
C THR A 28 -19.47 31.27 43.98
N PHE A 29 -19.94 31.69 42.83
CA PHE A 29 -20.75 32.88 42.68
C PHE A 29 -21.96 32.57 41.79
N LYS A 30 -23.02 33.35 41.93
CA LYS A 30 -24.22 33.18 41.11
C LYS A 30 -24.11 34.02 39.84
N LEU A 31 -24.04 33.32 38.70
CA LEU A 31 -24.13 33.99 37.39
C LEU A 31 -25.49 34.66 37.21
N GLY A 32 -25.49 35.87 36.67
CA GLY A 32 -26.70 36.55 36.21
C GLY A 32 -27.08 36.14 34.79
N SER A 33 -27.11 37.12 33.91
CA SER A 33 -27.31 36.88 32.46
C SER A 33 -25.97 36.44 31.80
N ILE A 34 -26.08 35.66 30.77
CA ILE A 34 -24.95 35.32 29.88
C ILE A 34 -25.30 35.89 28.50
N SER A 35 -24.43 36.74 27.95
CA SER A 35 -24.54 37.27 26.59
C SER A 35 -23.38 36.79 25.75
N VAL A 36 -23.61 36.59 24.46
CA VAL A 36 -22.59 36.23 23.48
C VAL A 36 -22.41 37.38 22.51
N GLU A 37 -21.18 37.71 22.18
CA GLU A 37 -20.83 38.78 21.26
C GLU A 37 -19.77 38.30 20.24
N GLY A 38 -19.87 38.81 18.99
CA GLY A 38 -18.88 38.53 17.94
C GLY A 38 -19.14 37.27 17.15
N ASN A 39 -20.27 36.59 17.37
CA ASN A 39 -20.73 35.48 16.56
C ASN A 39 -21.39 35.97 15.27
N TYR A 40 -21.11 35.33 14.15
CA TYR A 40 -21.70 35.64 12.85
C TYR A 40 -22.56 34.51 12.30
N ARG A 41 -22.10 33.31 12.43
CA ARG A 41 -22.72 32.10 11.86
C ARG A 41 -23.44 31.26 12.91
N LEU A 42 -22.89 31.21 14.10
CA LEU A 42 -23.44 30.42 15.20
C LEU A 42 -24.42 31.28 16.00
N SER A 43 -25.54 30.69 16.42
CA SER A 43 -26.46 31.37 17.34
C SER A 43 -25.89 31.40 18.75
N ASP A 44 -26.32 32.39 19.54
CA ASP A 44 -25.95 32.50 20.96
C ASP A 44 -26.25 31.22 21.71
N GLU A 45 -27.41 30.60 21.44
CA GLU A 45 -27.82 29.33 22.05
C GLU A 45 -26.87 28.17 21.74
N ALA A 46 -26.32 28.11 20.51
CA ALA A 46 -25.37 27.10 20.14
C ALA A 46 -24.07 27.22 20.96
N ILE A 47 -23.57 28.46 21.12
CA ILE A 47 -22.35 28.73 21.89
C ILE A 47 -22.55 28.45 23.37
N LEU A 48 -23.72 28.84 23.90
CA LEU A 48 -24.10 28.51 25.28
C LEU A 48 -24.20 27.00 25.50
N ASN A 49 -24.75 26.27 24.55
CA ASN A 49 -24.79 24.80 24.61
C ASN A 49 -23.39 24.17 24.62
N TYR A 50 -22.43 24.67 23.85
CA TYR A 50 -21.03 24.20 23.88
C TYR A 50 -20.41 24.51 25.26
N SER A 51 -20.63 25.68 25.83
CA SER A 51 -20.10 26.05 27.14
C SER A 51 -20.73 25.25 28.30
N ARG A 52 -21.98 24.79 28.12
CA ARG A 52 -22.84 24.17 29.14
C ARG A 52 -23.13 25.08 30.33
N LEU A 53 -22.91 26.39 30.20
CA LEU A 53 -23.26 27.37 31.20
C LEU A 53 -24.75 27.69 31.15
N LYS A 54 -25.34 27.95 32.32
CA LYS A 54 -26.76 28.37 32.43
C LYS A 54 -26.84 29.67 33.19
N SER A 55 -27.67 30.59 32.73
CA SER A 55 -28.00 31.80 33.45
C SER A 55 -28.64 31.46 34.80
N ASN A 56 -28.37 32.29 35.81
CA ASN A 56 -28.83 32.14 37.19
C ASN A 56 -28.32 30.89 37.95
N ALA A 57 -27.34 30.17 37.37
CA ALA A 57 -26.70 29.03 38.03
C ALA A 57 -25.56 29.47 38.96
N THR A 58 -25.29 28.66 40.00
CA THR A 58 -24.09 28.81 40.83
C THR A 58 -22.90 28.19 40.08
N THR A 59 -21.81 28.95 39.93
CA THR A 59 -20.66 28.62 39.11
C THR A 59 -19.39 28.98 39.88
N SER A 60 -18.32 28.24 39.65
CA SER A 60 -17.00 28.56 40.16
C SER A 60 -16.07 29.04 39.04
N SER A 61 -14.93 29.61 39.41
CA SER A 61 -13.88 29.96 38.40
C SER A 61 -13.36 28.71 37.66
N GLU A 62 -13.38 27.54 38.29
CA GLU A 62 -13.02 26.29 37.65
C GLU A 62 -14.05 25.86 36.61
N ASP A 63 -15.35 26.00 36.90
CA ASP A 63 -16.42 25.74 35.94
C ASP A 63 -16.34 26.66 34.71
N LEU A 64 -15.96 27.93 34.89
CA LEU A 64 -15.72 28.83 33.77
C LEU A 64 -14.55 28.40 32.92
N ASN A 65 -13.45 27.92 33.52
CA ASN A 65 -12.31 27.35 32.77
C ASN A 65 -12.69 26.08 32.01
N ILE A 66 -13.48 25.22 32.62
CA ILE A 66 -14.00 24.03 31.95
C ILE A 66 -14.90 24.42 30.77
N ALA A 67 -15.78 25.38 30.95
CA ALA A 67 -16.65 25.92 29.91
C ALA A 67 -15.84 26.56 28.78
N TYR A 68 -14.83 27.37 29.09
CA TYR A 68 -13.90 27.95 28.13
C TYR A 68 -13.22 26.87 27.28
N ASN A 69 -12.64 25.84 27.93
CA ASN A 69 -11.98 24.74 27.24
C ASN A 69 -12.96 23.94 26.36
N LYS A 70 -14.22 23.77 26.78
CA LYS A 70 -15.23 23.11 25.95
C LYS A 70 -15.52 23.88 24.67
N VAL A 71 -15.66 25.22 24.78
CA VAL A 71 -15.87 26.07 23.60
C VAL A 71 -14.62 26.10 22.73
N LEU A 72 -13.43 26.20 23.31
CA LEU A 72 -12.16 26.20 22.60
C LEU A 72 -11.95 24.89 21.82
N ASN A 73 -12.22 23.75 22.46
CA ASN A 73 -12.03 22.42 21.87
C ASN A 73 -13.01 22.09 20.73
N THR A 74 -14.02 22.96 20.48
CA THR A 74 -14.85 22.83 19.28
C THR A 74 -14.06 23.11 18.00
N GLY A 75 -12.94 23.84 18.07
CA GLY A 75 -12.15 24.27 16.92
C GLY A 75 -12.84 25.29 16.01
N LEU A 76 -13.95 25.87 16.43
CA LEU A 76 -14.76 26.79 15.62
C LEU A 76 -14.35 28.26 15.77
N PHE A 77 -13.56 28.59 16.79
CA PHE A 77 -13.25 29.95 17.19
C PHE A 77 -11.75 30.23 17.13
N LYS A 78 -11.41 31.37 16.55
CA LYS A 78 -10.05 31.91 16.50
C LYS A 78 -9.66 32.53 17.84
N ASN A 79 -10.60 33.18 18.50
CA ASN A 79 -10.41 33.79 19.82
C ASN A 79 -11.69 33.67 20.64
N ILE A 80 -11.49 33.45 21.94
CA ILE A 80 -12.59 33.35 22.92
C ILE A 80 -12.16 34.12 24.17
N VAL A 81 -12.98 35.01 24.64
CA VAL A 81 -12.75 35.77 25.86
C VAL A 81 -14.00 35.70 26.74
N PHE A 82 -13.86 35.20 27.95
CA PHE A 82 -14.87 35.21 28.98
C PHE A 82 -14.61 36.43 29.85
N LYS A 83 -15.51 37.44 29.79
CA LYS A 83 -15.43 38.66 30.58
C LYS A 83 -16.58 38.69 31.58
N GLN A 84 -16.24 38.74 32.84
CA GLN A 84 -17.21 38.89 33.92
C GLN A 84 -17.42 40.38 34.22
N ASP A 85 -18.67 40.82 34.18
CA ASP A 85 -19.08 42.14 34.55
C ASP A 85 -20.15 42.04 35.68
N GLY A 86 -19.69 42.18 36.93
CA GLY A 86 -20.49 41.92 38.11
C GLY A 86 -20.99 40.47 38.18
N ARG A 87 -22.29 40.26 38.02
CA ARG A 87 -22.91 38.93 37.93
C ARG A 87 -23.10 38.42 36.50
N ASN A 88 -22.92 39.28 35.53
CA ASN A 88 -23.13 38.92 34.14
C ASN A 88 -21.84 38.40 33.50
N LEU A 89 -21.97 37.44 32.59
CA LEU A 89 -20.85 36.89 31.80
C LEU A 89 -21.06 37.28 30.34
N ILE A 90 -20.06 37.94 29.80
CA ILE A 90 -19.97 38.23 28.36
C ILE A 90 -18.98 37.23 27.74
N ILE A 91 -19.45 36.44 26.79
CA ILE A 91 -18.64 35.50 26.01
C ILE A 91 -18.38 36.18 24.66
N SER A 92 -17.23 36.81 24.53
CA SER A 92 -16.78 37.35 23.24
C SER A 92 -16.11 36.30 22.45
N VAL A 93 -16.59 36.03 21.24
CA VAL A 93 -16.03 35.02 20.34
C VAL A 93 -15.61 35.64 19.00
N GLN A 94 -14.58 35.09 18.39
CA GLN A 94 -14.25 35.38 17.02
C GLN A 94 -14.24 34.05 16.28
N GLU A 95 -15.23 33.84 15.43
CA GLU A 95 -15.33 32.61 14.66
C GLU A 95 -14.22 32.51 13.62
N TYR A 96 -13.69 31.28 13.39
CA TYR A 96 -12.94 31.01 12.19
C TYR A 96 -13.81 31.16 10.95
N PRO A 97 -13.27 31.70 9.85
CA PRO A 97 -14.03 31.83 8.62
C PRO A 97 -14.41 30.46 8.04
N THR A 98 -15.41 30.45 7.17
CA THR A 98 -15.77 29.28 6.38
C THR A 98 -15.01 29.29 5.06
N ILE A 99 -14.49 28.16 4.64
CA ILE A 99 -13.81 28.01 3.36
C ILE A 99 -14.87 28.06 2.24
N ASN A 100 -14.72 29.00 1.34
CA ASN A 100 -15.58 29.15 0.17
C ASN A 100 -15.10 28.18 -0.93
N GLU A 101 -13.90 28.38 -1.46
CA GLU A 101 -13.30 27.53 -2.49
C GLU A 101 -11.85 27.22 -2.17
N ILE A 102 -11.34 26.13 -2.76
CA ILE A 102 -9.96 25.67 -2.62
C ILE A 102 -9.37 25.59 -4.01
N PHE A 103 -8.22 26.24 -4.19
CA PHE A 103 -7.48 26.27 -5.45
C PHE A 103 -6.08 25.71 -5.28
N PHE A 104 -5.56 25.11 -6.35
CA PHE A 104 -4.18 24.68 -6.45
C PHE A 104 -3.53 25.45 -7.60
N GLU A 105 -2.37 26.07 -7.33
CA GLU A 105 -1.62 26.83 -8.32
C GLU A 105 -0.20 26.29 -8.43
N GLY A 106 0.29 26.12 -9.66
CA GLY A 106 1.66 25.67 -9.93
C GLY A 106 1.85 24.14 -9.98
N ASN A 107 0.79 23.36 -9.81
CA ASN A 107 0.80 21.92 -9.93
C ASN A 107 0.75 21.46 -11.39
N GLN A 108 1.84 20.92 -11.90
CA GLN A 108 1.93 20.35 -13.26
C GLN A 108 1.90 18.82 -13.25
N LYS A 109 2.37 18.20 -12.16
CA LYS A 109 2.50 16.76 -12.02
C LYS A 109 1.18 16.08 -11.66
N PHE A 110 0.39 16.69 -10.80
CA PHE A 110 -0.87 16.16 -10.30
C PHE A 110 -2.02 17.11 -10.67
N THR A 111 -3.19 16.54 -10.98
CA THR A 111 -4.41 17.33 -11.20
C THR A 111 -4.98 17.82 -9.88
N ASP A 112 -5.80 18.87 -9.91
CA ASP A 112 -6.45 19.46 -8.73
C ASP A 112 -7.30 18.42 -8.00
N GLU A 113 -8.05 17.57 -8.74
CA GLU A 113 -8.87 16.52 -8.17
C GLU A 113 -8.02 15.51 -7.39
N LYS A 114 -6.83 15.20 -7.93
CA LYS A 114 -5.91 14.29 -7.26
C LYS A 114 -5.34 14.89 -5.99
N LEU A 115 -4.93 16.15 -6.02
CA LEU A 115 -4.44 16.88 -4.84
C LEU A 115 -5.54 17.03 -3.79
N ALA A 116 -6.76 17.37 -4.21
CA ALA A 116 -7.92 17.47 -3.34
C ALA A 116 -8.27 16.15 -2.63
N SER A 117 -7.86 15.00 -3.17
CA SER A 117 -8.03 13.71 -2.51
C SER A 117 -7.08 13.45 -1.34
N PHE A 118 -5.98 14.19 -1.23
CA PHE A 118 -4.97 14.05 -0.18
C PHE A 118 -5.15 15.02 0.99
N ILE A 119 -6.05 16.01 0.88
CA ILE A 119 -6.32 17.00 1.92
C ILE A 119 -7.61 16.68 2.67
N ALA A 120 -7.60 16.96 3.97
CA ALA A 120 -8.77 16.83 4.84
C ALA A 120 -9.72 18.03 4.72
N ILE A 121 -9.17 19.22 4.50
CA ILE A 121 -9.91 20.47 4.32
C ILE A 121 -10.81 20.37 3.08
N LYS A 122 -12.07 20.84 3.22
CA LYS A 122 -13.06 20.86 2.12
C LYS A 122 -13.78 22.20 2.08
N SER A 123 -14.30 22.57 0.91
CA SER A 123 -15.18 23.74 0.75
C SER A 123 -16.41 23.62 1.66
N ASN A 124 -16.90 24.76 2.13
CA ASN A 124 -18.00 24.90 3.08
C ASN A 124 -17.73 24.39 4.51
N LEU A 125 -16.51 23.98 4.84
CA LEU A 125 -16.10 23.68 6.21
C LEU A 125 -15.45 24.90 6.87
N VAL A 126 -15.37 24.87 8.20
CA VAL A 126 -14.69 25.90 8.99
C VAL A 126 -13.19 25.78 8.77
N PHE A 127 -12.55 26.91 8.52
CA PHE A 127 -11.09 26.98 8.38
C PHE A 127 -10.43 26.64 9.73
N ASN A 128 -9.58 25.62 9.72
CA ASN A 128 -8.81 25.22 10.90
C ASN A 128 -7.31 25.30 10.56
N PRO A 129 -6.52 26.15 11.23
CA PRO A 129 -5.10 26.27 10.98
C PRO A 129 -4.31 24.95 11.22
N VAL A 130 -4.74 24.14 12.19
CA VAL A 130 -4.09 22.86 12.48
C VAL A 130 -4.26 21.90 11.30
N SER A 131 -5.49 21.75 10.81
CA SER A 131 -5.76 20.92 9.63
C SER A 131 -5.05 21.44 8.38
N LEU A 132 -4.84 22.75 8.28
CA LEU A 132 -4.07 23.32 7.17
C LEU A 132 -2.60 22.86 7.20
N GLU A 133 -1.97 22.88 8.36
CA GLU A 133 -0.56 22.39 8.51
C GLU A 133 -0.45 20.89 8.21
N GLU A 134 -1.45 20.11 8.63
CA GLU A 134 -1.52 18.68 8.30
C GLU A 134 -1.63 18.46 6.80
N ASP A 135 -2.51 19.22 6.12
CA ASP A 135 -2.71 19.13 4.68
C ASP A 135 -1.48 19.61 3.90
N LEU A 136 -0.79 20.67 4.36
CA LEU A 136 0.47 21.11 3.77
C LEU A 136 1.53 19.99 3.84
N THR A 137 1.63 19.34 4.99
CA THR A 137 2.55 18.22 5.19
C THR A 137 2.19 17.02 4.30
N ALA A 138 0.89 16.72 4.17
CA ALA A 138 0.40 15.66 3.29
C ALA A 138 0.74 15.94 1.83
N LEU A 139 0.47 17.16 1.34
CA LEU A 139 0.80 17.57 -0.03
C LEU A 139 2.31 17.52 -0.30
N GLN A 140 3.14 18.04 0.62
CA GLN A 140 4.59 17.96 0.49
C GLN A 140 5.09 16.51 0.43
N THR A 141 4.46 15.62 1.22
CA THR A 141 4.79 14.18 1.22
C THR A 141 4.43 13.54 -0.12
N VAL A 142 3.29 13.88 -0.72
CA VAL A 142 2.89 13.41 -2.05
C VAL A 142 3.92 13.78 -3.11
N TYR A 143 4.38 15.04 -3.09
CA TYR A 143 5.44 15.50 -4.00
C TYR A 143 6.78 14.82 -3.74
N ARG A 144 7.17 14.65 -2.47
CA ARG A 144 8.39 13.93 -2.08
C ARG A 144 8.36 12.48 -2.56
N ASN A 145 7.23 11.78 -2.38
CA ASN A 145 7.04 10.40 -2.86
C ASN A 145 7.08 10.29 -4.39
N SER A 146 6.82 11.41 -5.09
CA SER A 146 7.00 11.49 -6.55
C SER A 146 8.43 11.88 -6.98
N GLY A 147 9.38 11.94 -6.02
CA GLY A 147 10.78 12.29 -6.27
C GLY A 147 11.08 13.79 -6.34
N ARG A 148 10.14 14.64 -5.95
CA ARG A 148 10.29 16.11 -5.96
C ARG A 148 10.61 16.61 -4.55
N PHE A 149 11.83 16.37 -4.09
CA PHE A 149 12.27 16.67 -2.72
C PHE A 149 12.38 18.18 -2.40
N SER A 150 12.53 19.00 -3.42
CA SER A 150 12.56 20.47 -3.30
C SER A 150 11.19 21.11 -3.44
N ALA A 151 10.12 20.32 -3.55
CA ALA A 151 8.77 20.83 -3.61
C ALA A 151 8.39 21.61 -2.35
N ARG A 152 7.73 22.73 -2.55
CA ARG A 152 7.22 23.60 -1.47
C ARG A 152 5.75 23.84 -1.74
N VAL A 153 4.95 23.78 -0.70
CA VAL A 153 3.54 24.13 -0.74
C VAL A 153 3.32 25.25 0.27
N GLN A 154 2.79 26.37 -0.17
CA GLN A 154 2.53 27.53 0.67
C GLN A 154 1.02 27.85 0.62
N PRO A 155 0.39 28.07 1.77
CA PRO A 155 -1.02 28.45 1.79
C PRO A 155 -1.16 29.94 1.61
N LYS A 156 -2.12 30.36 0.81
CA LYS A 156 -2.55 31.74 0.69
C LYS A 156 -4.04 31.83 0.99
N VAL A 157 -4.38 32.58 2.01
CA VAL A 157 -5.75 32.75 2.47
C VAL A 157 -6.27 34.12 2.00
N ILE A 158 -7.31 34.11 1.18
CA ILE A 158 -7.96 35.34 0.69
C ILE A 158 -9.24 35.53 1.47
N ASN A 159 -9.29 36.64 2.22
CA ASN A 159 -10.48 36.99 2.99
C ASN A 159 -11.58 37.54 2.06
N LEU A 160 -12.77 37.01 2.19
CA LEU A 160 -13.97 37.43 1.51
C LEU A 160 -14.97 38.09 2.49
N SER A 161 -16.06 38.65 1.93
CA SER A 161 -17.18 39.14 2.75
C SER A 161 -17.87 37.98 3.48
N ASN A 162 -18.62 38.30 4.55
CA ASN A 162 -19.42 37.34 5.33
C ASN A 162 -18.62 36.24 6.02
N ASN A 163 -17.44 36.57 6.57
CA ASN A 163 -16.55 35.67 7.29
C ASN A 163 -16.23 34.39 6.49
N ARG A 164 -15.93 34.54 5.19
CA ARG A 164 -15.48 33.47 4.30
C ARG A 164 -14.06 33.71 3.83
N VAL A 165 -13.40 32.62 3.42
CA VAL A 165 -12.05 32.66 2.83
C VAL A 165 -11.98 31.74 1.63
N ASP A 166 -11.20 32.14 0.61
CA ASP A 166 -10.67 31.22 -0.37
C ASP A 166 -9.28 30.77 0.06
N LEU A 167 -9.00 29.50 -0.10
CA LEU A 167 -7.73 28.89 0.22
C LEU A 167 -7.01 28.47 -1.05
N ILE A 168 -5.85 29.06 -1.29
CA ILE A 168 -4.99 28.73 -2.43
C ILE A 168 -3.77 28.00 -1.90
N PHE A 169 -3.49 26.80 -2.43
CA PHE A 169 -2.24 26.10 -2.25
C PHE A 169 -1.29 26.48 -3.40
N GLU A 170 -0.36 27.39 -3.14
CA GLU A 170 0.69 27.76 -4.09
C GLU A 170 1.79 26.69 -4.04
N ILE A 171 1.95 25.97 -5.15
CA ILE A 171 2.84 24.81 -5.23
C ILE A 171 4.03 25.15 -6.12
N TYR A 172 5.21 25.04 -5.56
CA TYR A 172 6.45 25.04 -6.30
C TYR A 172 6.98 23.60 -6.33
N GLU A 173 6.82 22.93 -7.48
CA GLU A 173 7.13 21.50 -7.57
C GLU A 173 8.63 21.19 -7.51
N GLY A 174 9.48 22.11 -7.96
CA GLY A 174 10.92 21.88 -8.10
C GLY A 174 11.27 20.84 -9.16
N GLY A 175 12.55 20.53 -9.25
CA GLY A 175 13.06 19.47 -10.13
C GLY A 175 12.87 18.08 -9.53
N VAL A 176 12.87 17.08 -10.40
CA VAL A 176 12.98 15.67 -9.99
C VAL A 176 14.42 15.40 -9.60
N VAL A 177 14.63 14.87 -8.40
CA VAL A 177 15.97 14.54 -7.91
C VAL A 177 16.24 13.06 -8.18
N GLU A 178 17.25 12.78 -9.01
CA GLU A 178 17.64 11.42 -9.40
C GLU A 178 18.68 10.82 -8.46
N ILE A 179 18.80 9.50 -8.46
CA ILE A 179 19.92 8.82 -7.80
C ILE A 179 21.17 8.98 -8.68
N GLU A 180 22.09 9.80 -8.23
CA GLU A 180 23.34 10.05 -8.94
C GLU A 180 24.29 8.86 -8.87
N LYS A 181 24.45 8.28 -7.68
CA LYS A 181 25.32 7.14 -7.47
C LYS A 181 24.83 6.21 -6.37
N ILE A 182 24.99 4.91 -6.62
CA ILE A 182 24.75 3.87 -5.63
C ILE A 182 26.08 3.22 -5.28
N ASN A 183 26.45 3.28 -4.01
CA ASN A 183 27.67 2.71 -3.45
C ASN A 183 27.36 1.57 -2.49
N PHE A 184 28.32 0.67 -2.33
CA PHE A 184 28.28 -0.39 -1.34
C PHE A 184 29.53 -0.35 -0.48
N VAL A 185 29.37 -0.62 0.81
CA VAL A 185 30.45 -0.72 1.78
C VAL A 185 30.32 -2.06 2.49
N GLY A 186 31.41 -2.84 2.54
CA GLY A 186 31.42 -4.15 3.17
C GLY A 186 31.21 -5.32 2.20
N ASN A 187 30.96 -5.07 0.93
CA ASN A 187 30.91 -6.08 -0.12
C ASN A 187 32.34 -6.55 -0.50
N ARG A 188 32.61 -7.81 -0.32
CA ARG A 188 33.91 -8.44 -0.63
C ARG A 188 33.79 -9.46 -1.75
N GLU A 189 32.68 -10.22 -1.76
CA GLU A 189 32.44 -11.30 -2.70
C GLU A 189 31.87 -10.81 -4.04
N PHE A 190 31.03 -9.79 -4.01
CA PHE A 190 30.41 -9.26 -5.22
C PHE A 190 30.78 -7.80 -5.45
N SER A 191 31.12 -7.48 -6.71
CA SER A 191 31.42 -6.08 -7.08
C SER A 191 30.16 -5.20 -7.06
N ASP A 192 30.35 -3.90 -6.83
CA ASP A 192 29.30 -2.89 -6.87
C ASP A 192 28.47 -2.94 -8.16
N GLY A 193 29.16 -3.15 -9.30
CA GLY A 193 28.49 -3.27 -10.59
C GLY A 193 27.52 -4.46 -10.68
N ARG A 194 27.83 -5.57 -9.98
CA ARG A 194 26.93 -6.72 -9.88
C ARG A 194 25.77 -6.44 -8.95
N LEU A 195 26.03 -5.85 -7.79
CA LEU A 195 25.00 -5.52 -6.81
C LEU A 195 24.02 -4.47 -7.36
N ARG A 196 24.51 -3.43 -8.06
CA ARG A 196 23.64 -2.44 -8.73
C ARG A 196 22.69 -3.05 -9.75
N ARG A 197 23.05 -4.18 -10.39
CA ARG A 197 22.14 -4.89 -11.30
C ARG A 197 20.99 -5.60 -10.59
N VAL A 198 21.20 -5.99 -9.34
CA VAL A 198 20.17 -6.64 -8.50
C VAL A 198 19.11 -5.66 -8.07
N LEU A 199 19.47 -4.40 -7.84
CA LEU A 199 18.57 -3.37 -7.36
C LEU A 199 17.48 -3.02 -8.40
N SER A 200 16.32 -2.68 -7.90
CA SER A 200 15.25 -2.04 -8.66
C SER A 200 15.62 -0.60 -9.02
N SER A 201 16.19 0.13 -8.07
CA SER A 201 16.71 1.49 -8.26
C SER A 201 17.89 1.51 -9.22
N LYS A 202 17.90 2.49 -10.12
CA LYS A 202 19.00 2.68 -11.09
C LYS A 202 19.65 4.04 -10.90
N GLN A 203 20.95 4.08 -10.96
CA GLN A 203 21.68 5.35 -10.95
C GLN A 203 21.57 6.08 -12.29
N ALA A 204 21.69 7.41 -12.27
CA ALA A 204 21.71 8.25 -13.45
C ALA A 204 22.83 7.80 -14.42
N GLY A 205 22.50 7.70 -15.70
CA GLY A 205 23.44 7.29 -16.75
C GLY A 205 24.04 8.52 -17.48
N LEU A 206 25.00 8.25 -18.39
CA LEU A 206 25.63 9.29 -19.22
C LEU A 206 24.63 10.11 -20.07
N LEU A 207 23.45 9.55 -20.38
CA LEU A 207 22.39 10.23 -21.13
C LEU A 207 21.32 10.85 -20.21
N ARG A 208 21.68 11.27 -19.01
CA ARG A 208 20.83 11.87 -17.97
C ARG A 208 19.85 12.94 -18.52
N LYS A 209 20.30 13.77 -19.47
CA LYS A 209 19.48 14.85 -20.05
C LYS A 209 18.37 14.37 -20.98
N ILE A 210 18.43 13.14 -21.46
CA ILE A 210 17.49 12.57 -22.45
C ILE A 210 16.61 11.48 -21.83
N ILE A 211 17.17 10.69 -20.90
CA ILE A 211 16.47 9.56 -20.28
C ILE A 211 16.48 9.81 -18.78
N MET A 212 15.37 10.31 -18.24
CA MET A 212 15.15 10.38 -16.79
C MET A 212 15.10 8.94 -16.26
N ARG A 213 15.95 8.66 -15.27
CA ARG A 213 15.95 7.39 -14.55
C ARG A 213 15.45 7.59 -13.12
N ASP A 214 15.68 6.64 -12.27
CA ASP A 214 14.98 6.53 -11.00
C ASP A 214 15.21 7.70 -10.04
N THR A 215 14.10 8.21 -9.56
CA THR A 215 14.05 9.09 -8.40
C THR A 215 14.18 8.27 -7.12
N LEU A 216 14.72 8.88 -6.07
CA LEU A 216 14.75 8.27 -4.75
C LEU A 216 13.31 8.17 -4.22
N ILE A 217 12.82 6.95 -4.05
CA ILE A 217 11.53 6.64 -3.47
C ILE A 217 11.76 5.65 -2.34
N GLU A 218 11.21 5.91 -1.16
CA GLU A 218 11.47 5.11 0.04
C GLU A 218 11.01 3.66 -0.11
N GLU A 219 9.90 3.45 -0.81
CA GLU A 219 9.39 2.12 -1.15
C GLU A 219 10.37 1.33 -2.03
N LYS A 220 11.05 2.00 -2.97
CA LYS A 220 12.09 1.37 -3.81
C LYS A 220 13.31 0.98 -2.98
N ILE A 221 13.75 1.83 -2.05
CA ILE A 221 14.84 1.47 -1.14
C ILE A 221 14.47 0.25 -0.30
N SER A 222 13.23 0.19 0.17
CA SER A 222 12.72 -0.97 0.93
C SER A 222 12.67 -2.24 0.07
N LEU A 223 12.31 -2.13 -1.20
CA LEU A 223 12.37 -3.24 -2.17
C LEU A 223 13.82 -3.66 -2.42
N ASP A 224 14.71 -2.72 -2.64
CA ASP A 224 16.13 -2.96 -2.88
C ASP A 224 16.80 -3.69 -1.72
N LYS A 225 16.45 -3.32 -0.47
CA LYS A 225 16.91 -4.06 0.72
C LYS A 225 16.49 -5.53 0.65
N ARG A 226 15.25 -5.83 0.29
CA ARG A 226 14.77 -7.22 0.14
C ARG A 226 15.50 -7.94 -0.98
N LEU A 227 15.64 -7.31 -2.13
CA LEU A 227 16.34 -7.90 -3.28
C LEU A 227 17.81 -8.24 -2.95
N LEU A 228 18.51 -7.38 -2.21
CA LEU A 228 19.87 -7.66 -1.75
C LEU A 228 19.92 -8.83 -0.77
N VAL A 229 19.02 -8.87 0.20
CA VAL A 229 18.92 -9.98 1.16
C VAL A 229 18.67 -11.30 0.43
N ASP A 230 17.74 -11.34 -0.50
CA ASP A 230 17.41 -12.54 -1.28
C ASP A 230 18.57 -12.96 -2.20
N PHE A 231 19.23 -11.96 -2.81
CA PHE A 231 20.40 -12.21 -3.65
C PHE A 231 21.53 -12.89 -2.90
N TYR A 232 21.89 -12.39 -1.72
CA TYR A 232 22.97 -12.95 -0.91
C TYR A 232 22.58 -14.27 -0.29
N ARG A 233 21.39 -14.39 0.30
CA ARG A 233 20.90 -15.62 0.91
C ARG A 233 20.77 -16.77 -0.09
N SER A 234 20.33 -16.47 -1.32
CA SER A 234 20.27 -17.48 -2.39
C SER A 234 21.63 -18.00 -2.86
N ARG A 235 22.73 -17.38 -2.39
CA ARG A 235 24.12 -17.74 -2.72
C ARG A 235 24.93 -18.24 -1.55
N GLY A 236 24.25 -18.61 -0.47
CA GLY A 236 24.86 -19.20 0.72
C GLY A 236 25.20 -18.23 1.84
N PHE A 237 24.99 -16.94 1.67
CA PHE A 237 25.27 -15.95 2.71
C PHE A 237 24.09 -15.82 3.67
N ALA A 238 23.83 -16.84 4.47
CA ALA A 238 22.68 -16.90 5.37
C ALA A 238 22.70 -15.77 6.42
N ASP A 239 23.87 -15.30 6.82
CA ASP A 239 24.08 -14.25 7.81
C ASP A 239 24.12 -12.84 7.22
N PHE A 240 23.87 -12.71 5.94
CA PHE A 240 23.86 -11.39 5.28
C PHE A 240 22.93 -10.42 5.98
N LYS A 241 23.47 -9.24 6.25
CA LYS A 241 22.72 -8.12 6.89
C LYS A 241 23.03 -6.82 6.18
N ILE A 242 22.04 -5.99 6.08
CA ILE A 242 22.20 -4.57 5.75
C ILE A 242 22.21 -3.84 7.08
N ASN A 243 23.37 -3.28 7.43
CA ASN A 243 23.55 -2.57 8.70
C ASN A 243 22.84 -1.23 8.65
N ASP A 244 23.01 -0.50 7.53
CA ASP A 244 22.47 0.83 7.33
C ASP A 244 22.35 1.14 5.84
N VAL A 245 21.45 2.07 5.49
CA VAL A 245 21.36 2.68 4.16
C VAL A 245 21.36 4.19 4.33
N ASN A 246 22.46 4.81 3.98
CA ASN A 246 22.62 6.26 4.05
C ASN A 246 22.23 6.89 2.72
N THR A 247 21.42 7.96 2.77
CA THR A 247 20.99 8.72 1.61
C THR A 247 21.38 10.18 1.83
N GLU A 248 22.29 10.67 1.02
CA GLU A 248 22.81 12.04 1.09
C GLU A 248 22.39 12.80 -0.16
N LEU A 249 21.84 13.99 0.03
CA LEU A 249 21.54 14.90 -1.07
C LEU A 249 22.85 15.59 -1.49
N SER A 250 23.08 15.69 -2.80
CA SER A 250 24.24 16.42 -3.33
C SER A 250 24.23 17.89 -2.88
N GLU A 251 25.37 18.53 -2.81
CA GLU A 251 25.49 19.96 -2.46
C GLU A 251 24.69 20.84 -3.43
N GLU A 252 24.63 20.46 -4.69
CA GLU A 252 23.87 21.15 -5.75
C GLU A 252 22.36 20.85 -5.69
N LYS A 253 21.93 19.94 -4.79
CA LYS A 253 20.53 19.49 -4.59
C LYS A 253 19.87 18.92 -5.84
N ASP A 254 20.64 18.36 -6.74
CA ASP A 254 20.19 17.81 -8.02
C ASP A 254 20.30 16.28 -8.11
N GLY A 255 20.93 15.62 -7.11
CA GLY A 255 21.10 14.19 -7.04
C GLY A 255 21.21 13.64 -5.62
N PHE A 256 20.95 12.34 -5.47
CA PHE A 256 21.14 11.58 -4.25
C PHE A 256 22.31 10.60 -4.38
N PHE A 257 23.13 10.54 -3.36
CA PHE A 257 24.07 9.44 -3.14
C PHE A 257 23.43 8.44 -2.18
N VAL A 258 23.31 7.18 -2.62
CA VAL A 258 22.76 6.09 -1.79
C VAL A 258 23.89 5.14 -1.46
N THR A 259 24.20 4.96 -0.18
CA THR A 259 25.25 4.05 0.28
C THR A 259 24.65 2.93 1.14
N TYR A 260 24.80 1.71 0.65
CA TYR A 260 24.41 0.49 1.38
C TYR A 260 25.59 -0.01 2.19
N ASN A 261 25.51 0.06 3.51
CA ASN A 261 26.49 -0.54 4.42
C ASN A 261 26.04 -1.97 4.75
N ILE A 262 26.79 -2.95 4.28
CA ILE A 262 26.40 -4.37 4.36
C ILE A 262 27.46 -5.19 5.11
N SER A 263 27.02 -6.32 5.65
CA SER A 263 27.86 -7.38 6.21
C SER A 263 27.48 -8.71 5.55
N GLU A 264 28.39 -9.26 4.77
CA GLU A 264 28.12 -10.48 3.99
C GLU A 264 28.00 -11.72 4.87
N GLY A 265 28.81 -11.82 5.92
CA GLY A 265 28.97 -13.03 6.71
C GLY A 265 29.72 -14.14 5.93
N PRO A 266 29.86 -15.33 6.51
CA PRO A 266 30.45 -16.48 5.82
C PRO A 266 29.46 -17.11 4.85
N LYS A 267 30.01 -17.79 3.83
CA LYS A 267 29.24 -18.59 2.89
C LYS A 267 29.00 -19.99 3.46
N PHE A 268 27.75 -20.38 3.50
CA PHE A 268 27.33 -21.71 3.98
C PHE A 268 26.99 -22.65 2.84
N ALA A 269 27.34 -23.92 3.02
CA ALA A 269 26.89 -25.04 2.21
C ALA A 269 25.75 -25.78 2.91
N VAL A 270 25.03 -26.60 2.17
CA VAL A 270 24.07 -27.56 2.73
C VAL A 270 24.83 -28.63 3.50
N GLY A 271 24.48 -28.85 4.75
CA GLY A 271 25.02 -29.90 5.60
C GLY A 271 24.26 -31.21 5.46
N GLU A 272 23.92 -31.82 6.58
CA GLU A 272 23.06 -33.01 6.59
C GLU A 272 21.61 -32.63 6.27
N VAL A 273 20.97 -33.49 5.46
CA VAL A 273 19.55 -33.33 5.13
C VAL A 273 18.79 -34.54 5.67
N ASN A 274 17.97 -34.31 6.67
CA ASN A 274 17.20 -35.34 7.33
C ASN A 274 15.69 -35.13 7.10
N LEU A 275 14.95 -36.23 7.04
CA LEU A 275 13.50 -36.24 6.93
C LEU A 275 12.92 -36.97 8.15
N ARG A 276 12.11 -36.28 8.92
CA ARG A 276 11.47 -36.79 10.12
C ARG A 276 9.95 -36.67 10.02
N SER A 277 9.22 -37.60 10.62
CA SER A 277 7.78 -37.53 10.72
C SER A 277 7.34 -37.50 12.18
N LYS A 278 6.49 -36.52 12.53
CA LYS A 278 5.73 -36.49 13.79
C LYS A 278 4.36 -37.15 13.61
N VAL A 279 3.98 -37.49 12.37
CA VAL A 279 2.70 -38.08 12.02
C VAL A 279 2.89 -39.59 11.83
N LYS A 280 2.16 -40.40 12.58
CA LYS A 280 2.33 -41.86 12.57
C LYS A 280 2.02 -42.53 11.25
N GLU A 281 1.06 -41.97 10.51
CA GLU A 281 0.58 -42.50 9.24
C GLU A 281 1.52 -42.21 8.07
N VAL A 282 2.53 -41.33 8.26
CA VAL A 282 3.47 -40.93 7.21
C VAL A 282 4.85 -41.45 7.51
N LEU A 283 5.28 -42.41 6.70
CA LEU A 283 6.64 -42.96 6.76
C LEU A 283 7.59 -42.04 5.99
N SER A 284 8.55 -41.43 6.69
CA SER A 284 9.52 -40.52 6.08
C SER A 284 10.39 -41.20 5.00
N SER A 285 10.58 -42.52 5.10
CA SER A 285 11.32 -43.34 4.11
C SER A 285 10.77 -43.22 2.70
N ASP A 286 9.44 -43.12 2.57
CA ASP A 286 8.70 -43.14 1.30
C ASP A 286 8.88 -41.85 0.49
N PHE A 287 9.39 -40.82 1.13
CA PHE A 287 9.54 -39.47 0.57
C PHE A 287 11.00 -39.08 0.34
N LYS A 288 11.97 -39.91 0.73
CA LYS A 288 13.41 -39.62 0.59
C LYS A 288 13.83 -39.32 -0.86
N ASN A 289 13.23 -40.01 -1.83
CA ASN A 289 13.54 -39.85 -3.25
C ASN A 289 13.13 -38.48 -3.83
N TYR A 290 12.31 -37.71 -3.11
CA TYR A 290 11.89 -36.39 -3.52
C TYR A 290 12.78 -35.27 -3.01
N ILE A 291 13.74 -35.59 -2.13
CA ILE A 291 14.75 -34.66 -1.64
C ILE A 291 15.78 -34.44 -2.72
N THR A 292 15.86 -33.24 -3.24
CA THR A 292 16.81 -32.83 -4.28
C THR A 292 17.99 -32.02 -3.72
N LEU A 293 18.03 -31.76 -2.42
CA LEU A 293 19.14 -31.08 -1.75
C LEU A 293 20.32 -32.04 -1.60
N THR A 294 21.50 -31.57 -1.97
CA THR A 294 22.75 -32.36 -1.90
C THR A 294 23.71 -31.75 -0.85
N THR A 295 24.24 -32.58 0.02
CA THR A 295 25.28 -32.15 0.97
C THR A 295 26.49 -31.55 0.24
N GLY A 296 26.97 -30.40 0.70
CA GLY A 296 28.09 -29.67 0.09
C GLY A 296 27.70 -28.64 -0.99
N GLU A 297 26.47 -28.67 -1.48
CA GLU A 297 25.99 -27.63 -2.42
C GLU A 297 25.79 -26.31 -1.69
N THR A 298 25.83 -25.18 -2.41
CA THR A 298 25.62 -23.87 -1.82
C THR A 298 24.19 -23.75 -1.25
N TYR A 299 24.09 -23.45 0.04
CA TYR A 299 22.78 -23.29 0.67
C TYR A 299 21.96 -22.16 0.04
N SER A 300 20.69 -22.42 -0.17
CA SER A 300 19.72 -21.43 -0.63
C SER A 300 18.35 -21.70 -0.01
N PRO A 301 17.72 -20.72 0.64
CA PRO A 301 16.35 -20.85 1.15
C PRO A 301 15.35 -21.23 0.07
N ALA A 302 15.56 -20.77 -1.16
CA ALA A 302 14.68 -21.09 -2.30
C ALA A 302 14.75 -22.59 -2.67
N LEU A 303 15.95 -23.22 -2.59
CA LEU A 303 16.10 -24.66 -2.82
C LEU A 303 15.39 -25.46 -1.73
N VAL A 304 15.53 -25.06 -0.45
CA VAL A 304 14.83 -25.69 0.66
C VAL A 304 13.33 -25.59 0.46
N GLN A 305 12.83 -24.39 0.12
CA GLN A 305 11.40 -24.17 -0.13
C GLN A 305 10.88 -24.98 -1.32
N HIS A 306 11.70 -25.15 -2.37
CA HIS A 306 11.33 -26.00 -3.50
C HIS A 306 11.16 -27.46 -3.07
N VAL A 307 12.05 -27.99 -2.25
CA VAL A 307 11.93 -29.37 -1.71
C VAL A 307 10.70 -29.48 -0.79
N VAL A 308 10.48 -28.51 0.07
CA VAL A 308 9.26 -28.46 0.92
C VAL A 308 8.01 -28.53 0.05
N THR A 309 7.94 -27.69 -0.99
CA THR A 309 6.79 -27.67 -1.92
C THR A 309 6.60 -29.03 -2.56
N LYS A 310 7.64 -29.62 -3.10
CA LYS A 310 7.60 -30.94 -3.77
C LYS A 310 7.15 -32.06 -2.81
N LEU A 311 7.61 -32.04 -1.56
CA LEU A 311 7.19 -33.02 -0.55
C LEU A 311 5.70 -32.86 -0.16
N GLU A 312 5.23 -31.62 0.01
CA GLU A 312 3.82 -31.37 0.33
C GLU A 312 2.90 -31.72 -0.84
N ASP A 313 3.32 -31.48 -2.10
CA ASP A 313 2.57 -31.91 -3.28
C ASP A 313 2.46 -33.46 -3.34
N GLN A 314 3.52 -34.17 -2.97
CA GLN A 314 3.50 -35.62 -2.90
C GLN A 314 2.65 -36.16 -1.73
N LEU A 315 2.64 -35.46 -0.59
CA LEU A 315 1.74 -35.77 0.53
C LEU A 315 0.29 -35.60 0.11
N GLN A 316 -0.05 -34.48 -0.55
CA GLN A 316 -1.39 -34.22 -1.04
C GLN A 316 -1.85 -35.27 -2.08
N ALA A 317 -0.97 -35.62 -3.03
CA ALA A 317 -1.25 -36.66 -4.04
C ALA A 317 -1.55 -38.03 -3.41
N ARG A 318 -1.08 -38.29 -2.18
CA ARG A 318 -1.34 -39.52 -1.42
C ARG A 318 -2.50 -39.39 -0.42
N GLY A 319 -3.24 -38.28 -0.44
CA GLY A 319 -4.41 -38.04 0.42
C GLY A 319 -4.08 -37.42 1.79
N PHE A 320 -2.85 -36.96 2.03
CA PHE A 320 -2.45 -36.30 3.28
C PHE A 320 -2.57 -34.78 3.16
N GLU A 321 -3.78 -34.27 3.07
CA GLU A 321 -4.08 -32.86 2.75
C GLU A 321 -3.69 -31.86 3.85
N PHE A 322 -3.70 -32.31 5.12
CA PHE A 322 -3.44 -31.44 6.28
C PHE A 322 -2.05 -31.59 6.86
N ILE A 323 -1.15 -32.32 6.21
CA ILE A 323 0.23 -32.45 6.64
C ILE A 323 1.07 -31.36 5.98
N ARG A 324 1.90 -30.71 6.79
CA ARG A 324 2.82 -29.66 6.37
C ARG A 324 4.25 -30.13 6.58
N VAL A 325 5.15 -29.63 5.75
CA VAL A 325 6.57 -29.87 5.86
C VAL A 325 7.25 -28.62 6.39
N ARG A 326 7.72 -28.67 7.63
CA ARG A 326 8.44 -27.56 8.25
C ARG A 326 9.94 -27.80 8.16
N PRO A 327 10.70 -26.90 7.49
CA PRO A 327 12.16 -26.96 7.50
C PRO A 327 12.70 -26.40 8.82
N GLU A 328 13.49 -27.19 9.53
CA GLU A 328 14.28 -26.77 10.70
C GLU A 328 15.74 -26.69 10.26
N VAL A 329 16.33 -25.49 10.30
CA VAL A 329 17.70 -25.28 9.83
C VAL A 329 18.61 -25.03 11.02
N THR A 330 19.60 -25.92 11.18
CA THR A 330 20.61 -25.85 12.25
C THR A 330 21.95 -25.43 11.67
N ARG A 331 22.58 -24.45 12.30
CA ARG A 331 23.87 -23.92 11.87
C ARG A 331 25.04 -24.65 12.48
N ASN A 332 25.98 -25.05 11.65
CA ASN A 332 27.30 -25.52 12.08
C ASN A 332 28.38 -24.52 11.64
N ILE A 333 28.88 -23.74 12.59
CA ILE A 333 29.89 -22.70 12.34
C ILE A 333 31.26 -23.31 12.02
N ASN A 334 31.57 -24.46 12.57
CA ASN A 334 32.90 -25.08 12.40
C ASN A 334 33.10 -25.61 10.98
N THR A 335 32.03 -26.13 10.38
CA THR A 335 32.05 -26.69 9.02
C THR A 335 31.52 -25.71 7.97
N LEU A 336 30.97 -24.57 8.40
CA LEU A 336 30.25 -23.62 7.57
C LEU A 336 29.11 -24.28 6.77
N THR A 337 28.35 -25.17 7.42
CA THR A 337 27.21 -25.87 6.86
C THR A 337 25.91 -25.51 7.58
N LEU A 338 24.81 -25.66 6.88
CA LEU A 338 23.46 -25.56 7.41
C LEU A 338 22.79 -26.92 7.25
N ASP A 339 22.55 -27.59 8.37
CA ASP A 339 21.85 -28.86 8.39
C ASP A 339 20.35 -28.60 8.30
N VAL A 340 19.66 -29.36 7.47
CA VAL A 340 18.23 -29.14 7.16
C VAL A 340 17.43 -30.37 7.60
N ASP A 341 16.66 -30.23 8.66
CA ASP A 341 15.70 -31.23 9.08
C ASP A 341 14.31 -30.87 8.50
N LEU A 342 13.79 -31.70 7.62
CA LEU A 342 12.45 -31.57 7.06
C LEU A 342 11.46 -32.37 7.92
N VAL A 343 10.58 -31.70 8.63
CA VAL A 343 9.70 -32.31 9.62
C VAL A 343 8.26 -32.32 9.12
N PHE A 344 7.69 -33.52 8.95
CA PHE A 344 6.25 -33.68 8.71
C PHE A 344 5.49 -33.47 10.00
N GLU A 345 4.55 -32.54 10.02
CA GLU A 345 3.69 -32.26 11.16
C GLU A 345 2.24 -32.02 10.72
N GLU A 346 1.30 -32.26 11.60
CA GLU A 346 -0.11 -31.92 11.34
C GLU A 346 -0.27 -30.40 11.30
N GLY A 347 -0.83 -29.90 10.21
CA GLY A 347 -1.27 -28.52 10.07
C GLY A 347 -2.71 -28.35 10.52
N ASP A 348 -3.14 -27.08 10.57
CA ASP A 348 -4.52 -26.76 10.91
C ASP A 348 -5.51 -27.36 9.88
N ARG A 349 -6.56 -28.03 10.38
CA ARG A 349 -7.64 -28.55 9.55
C ARG A 349 -8.64 -27.45 9.25
N LEU A 350 -8.27 -26.58 8.32
CA LEU A 350 -9.11 -25.48 7.86
C LEU A 350 -9.76 -25.83 6.53
N PHE A 351 -11.02 -25.47 6.38
CA PHE A 351 -11.80 -25.65 5.16
C PHE A 351 -12.28 -24.30 4.63
N ILE A 352 -12.46 -24.23 3.33
CA ILE A 352 -12.97 -23.02 2.68
C ILE A 352 -14.47 -22.95 2.91
N GLU A 353 -14.95 -21.93 3.61
CA GLU A 353 -16.38 -21.71 3.79
C GLU A 353 -17.01 -21.14 2.52
N ARG A 354 -16.39 -20.06 1.99
CA ARG A 354 -16.82 -19.40 0.75
C ARG A 354 -15.71 -18.55 0.16
N ILE A 355 -15.89 -18.21 -1.13
CA ILE A 355 -15.01 -17.29 -1.87
C ILE A 355 -15.81 -16.04 -2.22
N ASP A 356 -15.51 -14.94 -1.56
CA ASP A 356 -16.12 -13.62 -1.79
C ASP A 356 -15.27 -12.85 -2.83
N ILE A 357 -15.92 -12.40 -3.91
CA ILE A 357 -15.30 -11.65 -4.98
C ILE A 357 -15.91 -10.25 -5.01
N SER A 358 -15.07 -9.22 -5.09
CA SER A 358 -15.50 -7.83 -5.07
C SER A 358 -14.61 -6.92 -5.94
N GLY A 359 -15.19 -5.80 -6.44
CA GLY A 359 -14.49 -4.83 -7.28
C GLY A 359 -14.58 -5.13 -8.78
N ASN A 360 -15.18 -6.25 -9.17
CA ASN A 360 -15.43 -6.63 -10.56
C ASN A 360 -16.78 -6.06 -11.04
N VAL A 361 -16.75 -4.83 -11.55
CA VAL A 361 -17.97 -4.12 -12.01
C VAL A 361 -18.37 -4.56 -13.42
N ALA A 362 -17.41 -4.61 -14.33
CA ALA A 362 -17.60 -5.01 -15.73
C ALA A 362 -17.31 -6.49 -15.96
N THR A 363 -16.36 -7.08 -15.22
CA THR A 363 -15.96 -8.49 -15.36
C THR A 363 -16.94 -9.40 -14.59
N LEU A 364 -17.42 -10.43 -15.24
CA LEU A 364 -18.32 -11.40 -14.62
C LEU A 364 -17.58 -12.21 -13.55
N ASP A 365 -18.25 -12.45 -12.42
CA ASP A 365 -17.73 -13.22 -11.26
C ASP A 365 -17.07 -14.55 -11.68
N ARG A 366 -17.67 -15.27 -12.61
CA ARG A 366 -17.15 -16.54 -13.12
C ARG A 366 -15.73 -16.44 -13.73
N VAL A 367 -15.31 -15.26 -14.22
CA VAL A 367 -13.99 -15.07 -14.84
C VAL A 367 -12.90 -15.09 -13.77
N LEU A 368 -13.20 -14.54 -12.59
CA LEU A 368 -12.30 -14.59 -11.43
C LEU A 368 -12.42 -15.92 -10.72
N ARG A 369 -13.64 -16.41 -10.47
CA ARG A 369 -13.91 -17.64 -9.73
C ARG A 369 -13.24 -18.87 -10.37
N ARG A 370 -13.19 -18.94 -11.69
CA ARG A 370 -12.50 -20.02 -12.40
C ARG A 370 -10.98 -20.03 -12.23
N GLN A 371 -10.38 -18.96 -11.69
CA GLN A 371 -8.95 -18.90 -11.38
C GLN A 371 -8.63 -19.62 -10.06
N PHE A 372 -9.63 -19.92 -9.27
CA PHE A 372 -9.49 -20.78 -8.09
C PHE A 372 -9.72 -22.23 -8.52
N PHE A 373 -8.70 -23.08 -8.35
CA PHE A 373 -8.82 -24.53 -8.58
C PHE A 373 -9.33 -25.27 -7.36
N ILE A 374 -9.71 -24.51 -6.35
CA ILE A 374 -10.34 -24.94 -5.11
C ILE A 374 -11.77 -24.42 -5.08
N VAL A 375 -12.65 -25.19 -4.45
CA VAL A 375 -14.05 -24.85 -4.28
C VAL A 375 -14.42 -24.74 -2.79
N GLU A 376 -15.59 -24.23 -2.52
CA GLU A 376 -16.15 -24.12 -1.18
C GLU A 376 -16.33 -25.52 -0.60
N GLY A 377 -15.85 -25.74 0.62
CA GLY A 377 -15.77 -27.03 1.29
C GLY A 377 -14.43 -27.76 1.17
N ASP A 378 -13.57 -27.34 0.26
CA ASP A 378 -12.23 -27.95 0.12
C ASP A 378 -11.30 -27.58 1.28
N PRO A 379 -10.26 -28.40 1.54
CA PRO A 379 -9.19 -28.04 2.47
C PRO A 379 -8.49 -26.76 2.06
N PHE A 380 -8.26 -25.90 3.04
CA PHE A 380 -7.56 -24.63 2.82
C PHE A 380 -6.07 -24.85 2.53
N ASN A 381 -5.62 -24.35 1.38
CA ASN A 381 -4.21 -24.39 0.98
C ASN A 381 -3.72 -22.97 0.64
N PRO A 382 -2.83 -22.35 1.45
CA PRO A 382 -2.31 -21.00 1.21
C PRO A 382 -1.60 -20.84 -0.14
N ARG A 383 -1.01 -21.90 -0.68
CA ARG A 383 -0.33 -21.86 -1.99
C ARG A 383 -1.30 -21.73 -3.13
N GLU A 384 -2.43 -22.47 -3.08
CA GLU A 384 -3.49 -22.36 -4.09
C GLU A 384 -4.10 -20.95 -4.08
N ILE A 385 -4.23 -20.32 -2.91
CA ILE A 385 -4.68 -18.93 -2.79
C ILE A 385 -3.70 -17.99 -3.49
N LYS A 386 -2.39 -18.16 -3.24
CA LYS A 386 -1.36 -17.38 -3.91
C LYS A 386 -1.36 -17.62 -5.43
N ALA A 387 -1.43 -18.88 -5.85
CA ALA A 387 -1.49 -19.25 -7.27
C ALA A 387 -2.73 -18.67 -7.95
N ALA A 388 -3.90 -18.69 -7.28
CA ALA A 388 -5.12 -18.05 -7.78
C ALA A 388 -4.95 -16.54 -7.93
N SER A 389 -4.33 -15.87 -6.94
CA SER A 389 -4.00 -14.44 -7.04
C SER A 389 -3.10 -14.13 -8.24
N ASP A 390 -2.09 -14.94 -8.48
CA ASP A 390 -1.16 -14.78 -9.61
C ASP A 390 -1.87 -15.03 -10.96
N ARG A 391 -2.76 -16.03 -11.05
CA ARG A 391 -3.60 -16.28 -12.23
C ARG A 391 -4.56 -15.11 -12.51
N ILE A 392 -5.18 -14.54 -11.48
CA ILE A 392 -6.05 -13.36 -11.63
C ILE A 392 -5.25 -12.16 -12.15
N ARG A 393 -4.04 -11.90 -11.62
CA ARG A 393 -3.15 -10.85 -12.15
C ARG A 393 -2.76 -11.09 -13.60
N ALA A 394 -2.50 -12.34 -13.96
CA ALA A 394 -2.09 -12.73 -15.32
C ALA A 394 -3.20 -12.47 -16.37
N LEU A 395 -4.46 -12.32 -15.96
CA LEU A 395 -5.55 -11.93 -16.87
C LEU A 395 -5.31 -10.54 -17.48
N GLY A 396 -4.57 -9.65 -16.81
CA GLY A 396 -4.27 -8.30 -17.30
C GLY A 396 -5.51 -7.39 -17.40
N LEU A 397 -6.55 -7.68 -16.62
CA LEU A 397 -7.82 -6.93 -16.58
C LEU A 397 -7.90 -6.00 -15.34
N PHE A 398 -6.91 -6.07 -14.45
CA PHE A 398 -6.95 -5.40 -13.15
C PHE A 398 -5.64 -4.66 -12.88
N THR A 399 -5.73 -3.46 -12.28
CA THR A 399 -4.56 -2.69 -11.78
C THR A 399 -4.06 -3.24 -10.47
N ASP A 400 -5.00 -3.68 -9.61
CA ASP A 400 -4.69 -4.27 -8.32
C ASP A 400 -5.50 -5.53 -8.10
N THR A 401 -4.87 -6.49 -7.44
CA THR A 401 -5.46 -7.78 -7.09
C THR A 401 -4.97 -8.17 -5.71
N SER A 402 -5.87 -8.25 -4.77
CA SER A 402 -5.61 -8.68 -3.40
C SER A 402 -6.48 -9.89 -3.09
N VAL A 403 -5.85 -11.03 -2.77
CA VAL A 403 -6.53 -12.23 -2.29
C VAL A 403 -6.07 -12.48 -0.88
N THR A 404 -6.97 -12.31 0.07
CA THR A 404 -6.73 -12.45 1.51
C THR A 404 -7.67 -13.47 2.12
N THR A 405 -7.39 -13.88 3.34
CA THR A 405 -8.23 -14.80 4.08
C THR A 405 -8.65 -14.19 5.41
N ARG A 406 -9.85 -14.51 5.86
CA ARG A 406 -10.36 -14.15 7.18
C ARG A 406 -11.03 -15.33 7.85
N PRO A 407 -11.15 -15.36 9.19
CA PRO A 407 -11.88 -16.41 9.89
C PRO A 407 -13.31 -16.56 9.36
N GLY A 408 -13.76 -17.81 9.25
CA GLY A 408 -15.14 -18.16 8.88
C GLY A 408 -16.07 -18.22 10.08
N SER A 409 -17.22 -18.82 9.86
CA SER A 409 -18.26 -18.97 10.88
C SER A 409 -17.87 -19.91 12.03
N THR A 410 -16.91 -20.80 11.80
CA THR A 410 -16.34 -21.70 12.79
C THR A 410 -14.82 -21.61 12.82
N ASN A 411 -14.20 -22.07 13.91
CA ASN A 411 -12.74 -22.08 14.06
C ASN A 411 -12.00 -22.95 13.03
N SER A 412 -12.70 -23.85 12.35
CA SER A 412 -12.17 -24.73 11.30
C SER A 412 -12.48 -24.24 9.88
N GLN A 413 -13.00 -23.02 9.74
CA GLN A 413 -13.38 -22.45 8.46
C GLN A 413 -12.70 -21.13 8.18
N VAL A 414 -12.42 -20.89 6.90
CA VAL A 414 -11.86 -19.63 6.40
C VAL A 414 -12.67 -19.13 5.21
N ILE A 415 -12.80 -17.82 5.11
CA ILE A 415 -13.41 -17.15 3.97
C ILE A 415 -12.28 -16.52 3.16
N ILE A 416 -12.33 -16.69 1.85
CA ILE A 416 -11.38 -16.10 0.91
C ILE A 416 -12.00 -14.82 0.37
N ASP A 417 -11.33 -13.69 0.57
CA ASP A 417 -11.73 -12.38 0.04
C ASP A 417 -10.83 -12.03 -1.16
N ALA A 418 -11.37 -12.06 -2.36
CA ALA A 418 -10.71 -11.63 -3.59
C ALA A 418 -11.21 -10.24 -3.99
N ARG A 419 -10.34 -9.23 -3.86
CA ARG A 419 -10.64 -7.85 -4.27
C ARG A 419 -9.82 -7.49 -5.50
N VAL A 420 -10.48 -6.89 -6.47
CA VAL A 420 -9.84 -6.45 -7.70
C VAL A 420 -10.21 -5.00 -8.01
N THR A 421 -9.33 -4.30 -8.73
CA THR A 421 -9.61 -2.97 -9.28
C THR A 421 -9.45 -3.05 -10.79
N GLU A 422 -10.55 -2.88 -11.52
CA GLU A 422 -10.58 -3.02 -12.98
C GLU A 422 -9.85 -1.89 -13.70
N ILE A 423 -9.31 -2.22 -14.86
CA ILE A 423 -8.78 -1.24 -15.82
C ILE A 423 -9.68 -1.13 -17.04
N PRO A 424 -9.66 -0.02 -17.78
CA PRO A 424 -10.24 0.03 -19.11
C PRO A 424 -9.58 -1.02 -20.01
N THR A 425 -10.39 -1.88 -20.62
CA THR A 425 -9.93 -3.01 -21.44
C THR A 425 -10.07 -2.76 -22.94
N GLY A 426 -10.82 -1.72 -23.31
CA GLY A 426 -10.97 -1.25 -24.67
C GLY A 426 -9.80 -0.38 -25.13
N SER A 427 -9.38 -0.54 -26.37
CA SER A 427 -8.35 0.26 -27.02
C SER A 427 -8.79 0.66 -28.43
N LEU A 428 -8.47 1.89 -28.83
CA LEU A 428 -8.69 2.38 -30.18
C LEU A 428 -7.39 3.02 -30.67
N THR A 429 -6.81 2.44 -31.71
CA THR A 429 -5.54 2.86 -32.27
C THR A 429 -5.75 3.46 -33.65
N PHE A 430 -5.18 4.64 -33.89
CA PHE A 430 -5.09 5.26 -35.19
C PHE A 430 -3.63 5.36 -35.61
N GLY A 431 -3.31 4.95 -36.80
CA GLY A 431 -1.97 5.03 -37.33
C GLY A 431 -2.01 5.58 -38.78
N ALA A 432 -1.02 6.37 -39.13
CA ALA A 432 -0.76 6.78 -40.51
C ALA A 432 0.74 6.61 -40.79
N GLY A 433 1.07 6.14 -41.95
CA GLY A 433 2.46 5.91 -42.32
C GLY A 433 2.64 6.10 -43.85
N TYR A 434 3.86 6.46 -44.24
CA TYR A 434 4.26 6.52 -45.62
C TYR A 434 5.38 5.53 -45.90
N SER A 435 5.25 4.74 -46.92
CA SER A 435 6.28 3.85 -47.43
C SER A 435 6.57 4.20 -48.88
N SER A 436 7.84 4.24 -49.29
CA SER A 436 8.23 4.49 -50.68
C SER A 436 7.67 3.46 -51.64
N HIS A 437 7.33 2.27 -51.19
CA HIS A 437 6.81 1.16 -51.98
C HIS A 437 5.28 1.11 -51.98
N ALA A 438 4.66 1.27 -50.81
CA ALA A 438 3.21 1.13 -50.62
C ALA A 438 2.46 2.48 -50.54
N GLY A 439 3.17 3.62 -50.64
CA GLY A 439 2.58 4.95 -50.55
C GLY A 439 2.09 5.34 -49.18
N LEU A 440 1.11 6.20 -49.10
CA LEU A 440 0.44 6.60 -47.86
C LEU A 440 -0.51 5.48 -47.40
N GLY A 441 -0.41 5.11 -46.16
CA GLY A 441 -1.30 4.13 -45.54
C GLY A 441 -1.90 4.63 -44.23
N ALA A 442 -3.06 4.14 -43.87
CA ALA A 442 -3.75 4.39 -42.62
C ALA A 442 -4.13 3.06 -41.94
N LEU A 443 -4.12 3.07 -40.62
CA LEU A 443 -4.55 1.97 -39.77
C LEU A 443 -5.59 2.48 -38.77
N VAL A 444 -6.67 1.74 -38.62
CA VAL A 444 -7.63 1.89 -37.54
C VAL A 444 -7.79 0.50 -36.91
N GLU A 445 -7.54 0.41 -35.62
CA GLU A 445 -7.68 -0.83 -34.86
C GLU A 445 -8.49 -0.59 -33.59
N TYR A 446 -9.52 -1.38 -33.40
CA TYR A 446 -10.28 -1.47 -32.14
C TYR A 446 -10.00 -2.82 -31.49
N GLY A 447 -9.66 -2.79 -30.21
CA GLY A 447 -9.46 -3.99 -29.41
C GLY A 447 -10.22 -3.90 -28.11
N GLU A 448 -10.86 -5.00 -27.71
CA GLU A 448 -11.50 -5.19 -26.41
C GLU A 448 -11.00 -6.51 -25.82
N ARG A 449 -10.33 -6.45 -24.64
CA ARG A 449 -9.75 -7.63 -23.98
C ARG A 449 -10.71 -8.33 -23.03
N ASN A 450 -11.81 -7.68 -22.69
CA ASN A 450 -12.82 -8.23 -21.78
C ASN A 450 -14.22 -8.12 -22.40
N PHE A 451 -14.36 -8.64 -23.62
CA PHE A 451 -15.59 -8.52 -24.38
C PHE A 451 -16.78 -9.13 -23.61
N LEU A 452 -17.83 -8.31 -23.40
CA LEU A 452 -19.01 -8.62 -22.60
C LEU A 452 -18.70 -9.06 -21.15
N GLY A 453 -17.57 -8.65 -20.58
CA GLY A 453 -17.15 -9.02 -19.24
C GLY A 453 -16.77 -10.49 -19.05
N ARG A 454 -16.52 -11.21 -20.16
CA ARG A 454 -16.28 -12.67 -20.16
C ARG A 454 -14.82 -13.06 -20.14
N GLY A 455 -13.90 -12.07 -20.18
CA GLY A 455 -12.47 -12.30 -20.36
C GLY A 455 -12.13 -12.81 -21.77
N GLN A 456 -13.02 -12.63 -22.72
CA GLN A 456 -12.82 -12.88 -24.14
C GLN A 456 -12.15 -11.66 -24.78
N SER A 457 -11.33 -11.84 -25.80
CA SER A 457 -10.82 -10.73 -26.58
C SER A 457 -11.47 -10.67 -27.97
N LEU A 458 -11.82 -9.46 -28.39
CA LEU A 458 -12.32 -9.15 -29.72
C LEU A 458 -11.49 -8.00 -30.27
N SER A 459 -10.95 -8.17 -31.45
CA SER A 459 -10.28 -7.07 -32.16
C SER A 459 -10.73 -6.97 -33.61
N PHE A 460 -10.73 -5.74 -34.11
CA PHE A 460 -11.04 -5.43 -35.48
C PHE A 460 -10.02 -4.44 -35.99
N ALA A 461 -9.37 -4.75 -37.09
CA ALA A 461 -8.38 -3.87 -37.72
C ALA A 461 -8.69 -3.61 -39.20
N ILE A 462 -8.56 -2.35 -39.61
CA ILE A 462 -8.59 -1.91 -41.01
C ILE A 462 -7.26 -1.23 -41.29
N LYS A 463 -6.52 -1.77 -42.24
CA LYS A 463 -5.31 -1.16 -42.78
C LYS A 463 -5.54 -0.85 -44.27
N THR A 464 -5.34 0.39 -44.63
CA THR A 464 -5.49 0.83 -46.04
C THR A 464 -4.18 1.44 -46.53
N GLY A 465 -3.78 1.09 -47.72
CA GLY A 465 -2.66 1.68 -48.44
C GLY A 465 -3.01 1.79 -49.94
N LYS A 466 -2.11 2.35 -50.72
CA LYS A 466 -2.32 2.52 -52.16
C LYS A 466 -2.49 1.17 -52.87
N ASP A 467 -1.68 0.19 -52.47
CA ASP A 467 -1.58 -1.10 -53.15
C ASP A 467 -1.95 -2.28 -52.22
N ASP A 468 -2.20 -2.02 -50.96
CA ASP A 468 -2.57 -3.04 -49.97
C ASP A 468 -3.76 -2.57 -49.09
N GLN A 469 -4.75 -3.44 -48.97
CA GLN A 469 -5.86 -3.27 -48.02
C GLN A 469 -5.98 -4.55 -47.20
N LEU A 470 -6.15 -4.41 -45.88
CA LEU A 470 -6.34 -5.52 -44.96
C LEU A 470 -7.51 -5.21 -44.01
N TYR A 471 -8.44 -6.15 -43.94
CA TYR A 471 -9.51 -6.19 -42.96
C TYR A 471 -9.32 -7.43 -42.11
N GLU A 472 -9.25 -7.27 -40.79
CA GLU A 472 -9.02 -8.37 -39.87
C GLU A 472 -10.03 -8.31 -38.73
N LEU A 473 -10.62 -9.45 -38.42
CA LEU A 473 -11.47 -9.66 -37.27
C LEU A 473 -10.92 -10.85 -36.47
N SER A 474 -10.53 -10.61 -35.22
CA SER A 474 -10.02 -11.66 -34.36
C SER A 474 -10.89 -11.77 -33.10
N PHE A 475 -11.24 -12.99 -32.74
CA PHE A 475 -11.95 -13.34 -31.53
C PHE A 475 -11.19 -14.46 -30.83
N PHE A 476 -11.02 -14.33 -29.50
CA PHE A 476 -10.38 -15.36 -28.69
C PHE A 476 -11.14 -15.58 -27.38
N GLU A 477 -11.50 -16.84 -27.13
CA GLU A 477 -12.07 -17.34 -25.87
C GLU A 477 -11.01 -18.16 -25.15
N PRO A 478 -10.49 -17.71 -24.00
CA PRO A 478 -9.40 -18.42 -23.29
C PRO A 478 -9.86 -19.73 -22.62
N MET A 479 -11.17 -19.91 -22.40
CA MET A 479 -11.71 -21.11 -21.73
C MET A 479 -12.95 -21.64 -22.46
N PHE A 480 -12.70 -22.24 -23.59
CA PHE A 480 -13.76 -22.81 -24.42
C PHE A 480 -14.32 -24.10 -23.81
N LEU A 481 -15.64 -24.20 -23.73
CA LEU A 481 -16.39 -25.34 -23.14
C LEU A 481 -16.00 -25.64 -21.68
N ARG A 482 -15.62 -24.65 -20.89
CA ARG A 482 -15.19 -24.78 -19.49
C ARG A 482 -13.93 -25.64 -19.28
N ASN A 483 -13.17 -25.90 -20.31
CA ASN A 483 -11.88 -26.58 -20.23
C ASN A 483 -10.77 -25.55 -20.41
N ASP A 484 -9.53 -25.90 -20.02
CA ASP A 484 -8.33 -25.07 -20.25
C ASP A 484 -7.91 -25.06 -21.73
N LEU A 485 -8.90 -24.98 -22.61
CA LEU A 485 -8.74 -24.92 -24.06
C LEU A 485 -9.06 -23.50 -24.54
N GLY A 486 -8.11 -22.85 -25.18
CA GLY A 486 -8.35 -21.60 -25.90
C GLY A 486 -8.96 -21.88 -27.27
N PHE A 487 -10.00 -21.13 -27.62
CA PHE A 487 -10.55 -21.09 -28.97
C PHE A 487 -10.31 -19.73 -29.60
N GLY A 488 -9.63 -19.70 -30.75
CA GLY A 488 -9.38 -18.48 -31.53
C GLY A 488 -10.03 -18.59 -32.91
N LEU A 489 -10.63 -17.49 -33.33
CA LEU A 489 -11.11 -17.31 -34.71
C LEU A 489 -10.50 -16.04 -35.24
N ASN A 490 -9.79 -16.15 -36.36
CA ASN A 490 -9.24 -15.03 -37.10
C ASN A 490 -9.77 -15.07 -38.53
N LEU A 491 -10.42 -14.00 -38.95
CA LEU A 491 -10.90 -13.79 -40.28
C LEU A 491 -10.13 -12.61 -40.90
N SER A 492 -9.44 -12.82 -41.99
CA SER A 492 -8.73 -11.75 -42.67
C SER A 492 -9.03 -11.76 -44.19
N ILE A 493 -9.21 -10.56 -44.70
CA ILE A 493 -9.36 -10.30 -46.13
C ILE A 493 -8.24 -9.32 -46.51
N LYS A 494 -7.41 -9.73 -47.42
CA LYS A 494 -6.31 -8.92 -47.95
C LYS A 494 -6.44 -8.75 -49.46
N ASP A 495 -6.50 -7.49 -49.91
CA ASP A 495 -6.40 -7.12 -51.31
C ASP A 495 -5.00 -6.55 -51.55
N THR A 496 -4.30 -7.10 -52.53
CA THR A 496 -2.93 -6.67 -52.89
C THR A 496 -2.85 -6.45 -54.40
N LYS A 497 -2.48 -5.24 -54.79
CA LYS A 497 -2.25 -4.86 -56.21
C LYS A 497 -0.77 -4.81 -56.48
N GLN A 498 -0.30 -5.64 -57.41
CA GLN A 498 1.06 -5.58 -57.91
C GLN A 498 1.06 -5.05 -59.37
N GLN A 499 2.22 -4.52 -59.82
CA GLN A 499 2.32 -3.86 -61.14
C GLN A 499 1.78 -4.70 -62.33
N ASN A 500 1.74 -6.03 -62.19
CA ASN A 500 1.31 -6.95 -63.25
C ASN A 500 0.18 -7.91 -62.85
N ALA A 501 -0.34 -7.84 -61.64
CA ALA A 501 -1.40 -8.72 -61.17
C ALA A 501 -2.12 -8.11 -59.96
N SER A 502 -3.42 -8.33 -59.89
CA SER A 502 -4.25 -8.04 -58.68
C SER A 502 -4.83 -9.36 -58.21
N TYR A 503 -4.74 -9.63 -56.89
CA TYR A 503 -5.31 -10.84 -56.31
C TYR A 503 -5.88 -10.57 -54.91
N ASP A 504 -6.98 -11.20 -54.62
CA ASP A 504 -7.64 -11.19 -53.34
C ASP A 504 -7.35 -12.51 -52.61
N THR A 505 -7.00 -12.43 -51.35
CA THR A 505 -6.82 -13.60 -50.52
C THR A 505 -7.70 -13.50 -49.26
N GLY A 506 -8.45 -14.56 -48.99
CA GLY A 506 -9.17 -14.73 -47.76
C GLY A 506 -8.49 -15.81 -46.90
N ASN A 507 -8.36 -15.60 -45.61
CA ASN A 507 -7.84 -16.60 -44.68
C ASN A 507 -8.78 -16.74 -43.48
N VAL A 508 -9.03 -17.98 -43.11
CA VAL A 508 -9.76 -18.36 -41.88
C VAL A 508 -8.82 -19.26 -41.09
N GLN A 509 -8.50 -18.86 -39.88
CA GLN A 509 -7.59 -19.58 -38.99
C GLN A 509 -8.22 -19.85 -37.66
#